data_3e0500ca0f67d6055ef12ae8f7b6ab98
#
_entry.id   3e0500ca0f67d6055ef12ae8f7b6ab98
#
_cell.length_a   1.000
_cell.length_b   1.000
_cell.length_c   1.000
_cell.angle_alpha   90.00
_cell.angle_beta   90.00
_cell.angle_gamma   90.00
#
_symmetry.space_group_name_H-M   'P 1'
#
loop_
_entity.id
_entity.type
_entity.pdbx_description
1 polymer ?
#
loop_
_entity_poly.entity_id
_entity_poly.type
_entity_poly.pdbx_seq_one_letter_code
_entity_poly.pdbx_strand_id
1 'polypeptide(L)'
;MYAIICFDHANSAPLRDKHRAAHQDFLKRNSPRILYGGPLKDAADGPSTGALIVVDCATREEAEALVAADPFKQGGVYASVAVRAFKKVFPQG
;
A
#
# COMPACT_ATOMS: atom_id res chain seq x y z
N MET A 1 -7.81 -4.19 -12.39
CA MET A 1 -6.86 -3.76 -11.35
C MET A 1 -7.58 -3.50 -10.04
N TYR A 2 -6.84 -3.38 -8.97
CA TYR A 2 -7.39 -3.12 -7.63
C TYR A 2 -6.61 -2.01 -6.96
N ALA A 3 -7.31 -1.19 -6.18
CA ALA A 3 -6.70 -0.18 -5.33
C ALA A 3 -6.66 -0.70 -3.90
N ILE A 4 -5.49 -0.65 -3.29
CA ILE A 4 -5.26 -1.00 -1.89
C ILE A 4 -5.06 0.31 -1.15
N ILE A 5 -5.92 0.58 -0.18
CA ILE A 5 -5.94 1.83 0.56
C ILE A 5 -5.72 1.49 2.04
N CYS A 6 -4.62 1.99 2.59
CA CYS A 6 -4.23 1.69 3.96
C CYS A 6 -4.19 2.98 4.78
N PHE A 7 -4.67 2.92 6.00
CA PHE A 7 -4.54 4.01 6.97
C PHE A 7 -3.78 3.51 8.19
N ASP A 8 -2.81 4.29 8.62
CA ASP A 8 -1.93 3.92 9.73
C ASP A 8 -2.61 4.05 11.07
N HIS A 9 -2.13 3.26 12.04
CA HIS A 9 -2.37 3.56 13.44
C HIS A 9 -1.73 4.90 13.80
N ALA A 10 -2.30 5.60 14.78
CA ALA A 10 -1.67 6.78 15.34
C ALA A 10 -0.27 6.44 15.86
N ASN A 11 0.68 7.38 15.68
CA ASN A 11 2.05 7.24 16.19
C ASN A 11 2.79 6.03 15.62
N SER A 12 2.57 5.70 14.36
CA SER A 12 3.17 4.53 13.72
C SER A 12 4.54 4.80 13.10
N ALA A 13 5.08 6.02 13.19
CA ALA A 13 6.38 6.34 12.63
C ALA A 13 7.51 5.41 13.09
N PRO A 14 7.63 5.05 14.38
CA PRO A 14 8.66 4.08 14.80
C PRO A 14 8.51 2.70 14.15
N LEU A 15 7.28 2.23 13.94
CA LEU A 15 7.02 0.96 13.27
C LEU A 15 7.35 1.05 11.78
N ARG A 16 7.05 2.18 11.14
CA ARG A 16 7.46 2.42 9.77
C ARG A 16 8.98 2.38 9.62
N ASP A 17 9.69 3.04 10.52
CA ASP A 17 11.15 3.03 10.51
C ASP A 17 11.70 1.61 10.67
N LYS A 18 11.13 0.86 11.59
CA LYS A 18 11.55 -0.53 11.87
C LYS A 18 11.37 -1.43 10.66
N HIS A 19 10.27 -1.30 9.93
CA HIS A 19 9.89 -2.22 8.86
C HIS A 19 10.13 -1.66 7.45
N ARG A 20 10.72 -0.46 7.33
CA ARG A 20 10.86 0.22 6.03
C ARG A 20 11.69 -0.57 5.04
N ALA A 21 12.84 -1.08 5.45
CA ALA A 21 13.71 -1.81 4.53
C ALA A 21 13.02 -3.07 4.00
N ALA A 22 12.36 -3.83 4.87
CA ALA A 22 11.62 -5.03 4.46
C ALA A 22 10.45 -4.68 3.54
N HIS A 23 9.74 -3.58 3.83
CA HIS A 23 8.63 -3.10 2.99
C HIS A 23 9.13 -2.71 1.59
N GLN A 24 10.24 -2.00 1.50
CA GLN A 24 10.82 -1.61 0.20
C GLN A 24 11.25 -2.82 -0.61
N ASP A 25 11.86 -3.81 0.03
CA ASP A 25 12.21 -5.07 -0.65
C ASP A 25 10.97 -5.81 -1.14
N PHE A 26 9.91 -5.82 -0.34
CA PHE A 26 8.62 -6.40 -0.72
C PHE A 26 8.07 -5.71 -1.98
N LEU A 27 8.08 -4.38 -2.03
CA LEU A 27 7.61 -3.64 -3.20
C LEU A 27 8.45 -3.97 -4.44
N LYS A 28 9.77 -4.05 -4.29
CA LYS A 28 10.66 -4.39 -5.41
C LYS A 28 10.38 -5.79 -5.95
N ARG A 29 10.19 -6.79 -5.07
CA ARG A 29 9.88 -8.15 -5.50
C ARG A 29 8.54 -8.25 -6.21
N ASN A 30 7.61 -7.39 -5.90
CA ASN A 30 6.26 -7.39 -6.47
C ASN A 30 6.07 -6.30 -7.53
N SER A 31 7.15 -5.63 -7.95
CA SER A 31 7.06 -4.53 -8.91
C SER A 31 6.34 -4.87 -10.21
N PRO A 32 6.44 -6.10 -10.78
CA PRO A 32 5.67 -6.42 -11.99
C PRO A 32 4.16 -6.34 -11.81
N ARG A 33 3.66 -6.46 -10.57
CA ARG A 33 2.22 -6.41 -10.26
C ARG A 33 1.78 -5.05 -9.77
N ILE A 34 2.70 -4.15 -9.46
CA ILE A 34 2.39 -2.83 -8.89
C ILE A 34 2.45 -1.80 -10.01
N LEU A 35 1.31 -1.19 -10.33
CA LEU A 35 1.22 -0.17 -11.36
C LEU A 35 1.78 1.15 -10.83
N TYR A 36 1.40 1.55 -9.65
CA TYR A 36 2.00 2.65 -8.90
C TYR A 36 1.58 2.57 -7.45
N GLY A 37 2.31 3.26 -6.58
CA GLY A 37 1.97 3.33 -5.17
C GLY A 37 2.83 4.35 -4.45
N GLY A 38 2.38 4.74 -3.29
CA GLY A 38 3.09 5.69 -2.45
C GLY A 38 2.37 5.95 -1.14
N PRO A 39 3.00 6.70 -0.24
CA PRO A 39 2.39 7.03 1.04
C PRO A 39 1.30 8.08 0.88
N LEU A 40 0.25 7.95 1.70
CA LEU A 40 -0.71 9.03 1.94
C LEU A 40 -0.16 9.94 3.03
N LYS A 41 -0.45 11.23 2.92
CA LYS A 41 -0.02 12.26 3.87
C LYS A 41 -1.13 13.27 4.06
N ASP A 42 -1.25 13.82 5.25
CA ASP A 42 -2.20 14.89 5.51
C ASP A 42 -1.71 16.22 4.93
N ALA A 43 -0.40 16.40 4.87
CA ALA A 43 0.24 17.56 4.25
C ALA A 43 1.42 17.10 3.41
N ALA A 44 1.71 17.82 2.33
CA ALA A 44 2.72 17.42 1.35
C ALA A 44 4.10 17.17 1.96
N ASP A 45 4.47 17.93 2.97
CA ASP A 45 5.74 17.81 3.69
C ASP A 45 5.61 17.11 5.05
N GLY A 46 4.43 16.55 5.33
CA GLY A 46 4.16 15.87 6.59
C GLY A 46 4.58 14.40 6.59
N PRO A 47 4.41 13.73 7.72
CA PRO A 47 4.69 12.31 7.83
C PRO A 47 3.68 11.48 7.05
N SER A 48 4.05 10.22 6.76
CA SER A 48 3.13 9.26 6.15
C SER A 48 2.01 8.88 7.13
N THR A 49 0.78 8.85 6.62
CA THR A 49 -0.41 8.49 7.40
C THR A 49 -1.13 7.28 6.81
N GLY A 50 -0.61 6.72 5.75
CA GLY A 50 -1.20 5.58 5.07
C GLY A 50 -0.46 5.27 3.79
N ALA A 51 -1.13 4.54 2.91
CA ALA A 51 -0.58 4.17 1.61
C ALA A 51 -1.71 3.96 0.61
N LEU A 52 -1.41 4.26 -0.65
CA LEU A 52 -2.23 3.88 -1.79
C LEU A 52 -1.37 3.06 -2.72
N ILE A 53 -1.81 1.84 -3.06
CA ILE A 53 -1.12 0.96 -3.98
C ILE A 53 -2.12 0.46 -5.00
N VAL A 54 -1.86 0.69 -6.28
CA VAL A 54 -2.71 0.18 -7.36
C VAL A 54 -1.98 -0.99 -8.00
N VAL A 55 -2.65 -2.13 -8.04
CA VAL A 55 -2.05 -3.40 -8.44
C VAL A 55 -2.78 -4.01 -9.64
N ASP A 56 -2.00 -4.69 -10.47
CA ASP A 56 -2.51 -5.46 -11.61
C ASP A 56 -2.67 -6.91 -11.16
N CYS A 57 -3.83 -7.19 -10.59
CA CYS A 57 -4.22 -8.53 -10.14
C CYS A 57 -5.51 -8.93 -10.83
N ALA A 58 -5.66 -10.22 -11.13
CA ALA A 58 -6.86 -10.74 -11.77
C ALA A 58 -8.06 -10.78 -10.81
N THR A 59 -7.81 -11.00 -9.52
CA THR A 59 -8.87 -11.16 -8.52
C THR A 59 -8.60 -10.30 -7.29
N ARG A 60 -9.69 -10.01 -6.54
CA ARG A 60 -9.60 -9.33 -5.26
C ARG A 60 -8.74 -10.14 -4.27
N GLU A 61 -8.89 -11.46 -4.28
CA GLU A 61 -8.17 -12.36 -3.38
C GLU A 61 -6.67 -12.25 -3.58
N GLU A 62 -6.21 -12.08 -4.82
CA GLU A 62 -4.79 -11.87 -5.10
C GLU A 62 -4.29 -10.55 -4.51
N ALA A 63 -5.09 -9.48 -4.64
CA ALA A 63 -4.74 -8.18 -4.07
C ALA A 63 -4.74 -8.22 -2.55
N GLU A 64 -5.71 -8.91 -1.94
CA GLU A 64 -5.77 -9.09 -0.49
C GLU A 64 -4.58 -9.89 0.02
N ALA A 65 -4.20 -10.95 -0.68
CA ALA A 65 -3.02 -11.75 -0.34
C ALA A 65 -1.74 -10.94 -0.45
N LEU A 66 -1.65 -10.05 -1.44
CA LEU A 66 -0.49 -9.21 -1.63
C LEU A 66 -0.30 -8.26 -0.44
N VAL A 67 -1.34 -7.54 -0.04
CA VAL A 67 -1.21 -6.62 1.10
C VAL A 67 -1.03 -7.36 2.42
N ALA A 68 -1.60 -8.55 2.56
CA ALA A 68 -1.39 -9.39 3.76
C ALA A 68 0.08 -9.77 3.94
N ALA A 69 0.84 -9.88 2.86
CA ALA A 69 2.26 -10.20 2.89
C ALA A 69 3.16 -8.96 3.09
N ASP A 70 2.59 -7.75 3.06
CA ASP A 70 3.34 -6.51 3.23
C ASP A 70 3.91 -6.43 4.66
N PRO A 71 5.24 -6.24 4.82
CA PRO A 71 5.85 -6.07 6.13
C PRO A 71 5.23 -4.93 6.95
N PHE A 72 4.71 -3.89 6.34
CA PHE A 72 3.99 -2.84 7.07
C PHE A 72 2.67 -3.36 7.64
N LYS A 73 1.96 -4.20 6.90
CA LYS A 73 0.73 -4.82 7.40
C LYS A 73 1.04 -5.78 8.54
N GLN A 74 2.03 -6.64 8.35
CA GLN A 74 2.43 -7.63 9.35
C GLN A 74 3.04 -6.98 10.59
N GLY A 75 3.74 -5.87 10.41
CA GLY A 75 4.40 -5.12 11.49
C GLY A 75 3.48 -4.20 12.27
N GLY A 76 2.19 -4.15 11.95
CA GLY A 76 1.22 -3.37 12.71
C GLY A 76 1.18 -1.88 12.39
N VAL A 77 1.70 -1.48 11.23
CA VAL A 77 1.66 -0.06 10.81
C VAL A 77 0.23 0.35 10.47
N TYR A 78 -0.50 -0.50 9.73
CA TYR A 78 -1.83 -0.16 9.24
C TYR A 78 -2.92 -0.49 10.25
N ALA A 79 -3.77 0.50 10.55
CA ALA A 79 -4.98 0.30 11.35
C ALA A 79 -6.09 -0.31 10.50
N SER A 80 -6.17 0.07 9.22
CA SER A 80 -7.19 -0.43 8.32
C SER A 80 -6.62 -0.59 6.92
N VAL A 81 -7.16 -1.58 6.20
CA VAL A 81 -6.84 -1.85 4.80
C VAL A 81 -8.14 -2.07 4.06
N ALA A 82 -8.32 -1.36 2.96
CA ALA A 82 -9.44 -1.57 2.05
C ALA A 82 -8.90 -1.98 0.69
N VAL A 83 -9.52 -2.97 0.07
CA VAL A 83 -9.21 -3.40 -1.30
C VAL A 83 -10.46 -3.18 -2.14
N ARG A 84 -10.31 -2.41 -3.21
CA ARG A 84 -11.43 -2.05 -4.09
C ARG A 84 -11.06 -2.32 -5.53
N ALA A 85 -11.99 -2.86 -6.29
CA ALA A 85 -11.85 -2.91 -7.74
C ALA A 85 -11.73 -1.49 -8.28
N PHE A 86 -10.81 -1.27 -9.20
CA PHE A 86 -10.52 0.06 -9.73
C PHE A 86 -10.41 -0.01 -11.25
N LYS A 87 -11.01 0.97 -11.90
CA LYS A 87 -10.93 1.11 -13.35
C LYS A 87 -10.39 2.50 -13.66
N LYS A 88 -9.28 2.54 -14.39
CA LYS A 88 -8.73 3.81 -14.86
C LYS A 88 -9.64 4.36 -15.97
N VAL A 89 -10.13 5.58 -15.79
CA VAL A 89 -10.94 6.29 -16.78
C VAL A 89 -10.19 7.48 -17.36
N PHE A 90 -9.45 8.18 -16.54
CA PHE A 90 -8.61 9.30 -16.94
C PHE A 90 -7.21 9.17 -16.34
N PRO A 91 -6.17 9.68 -17.01
CA PRO A 91 -6.21 10.10 -18.42
C PRO A 91 -6.49 8.90 -19.33
N GLN A 92 -7.06 9.19 -20.51
CA GLN A 92 -7.36 8.16 -21.50
C GLN A 92 -6.06 7.63 -22.12
N GLY A 93 -6.08 6.35 -22.46
CA GLY A 93 -4.95 5.72 -23.11
C GLY A 93 -4.11 4.83 -22.23
#